data_f733ef342d2cd57040da10aa3fd1e062
#
_entry.id   f733ef342d2cd57040da10aa3fd1e062
#
_cell.length_a   1.000
_cell.length_b   1.000
_cell.length_c   1.000
_cell.angle_alpha   90.00
_cell.angle_beta   90.00
_cell.angle_gamma   90.00
#
_symmetry.space_group_name_H-M   'P 1'
#
loop_
_entity.id
_entity.type
_entity.pdbx_description
1 polymer ?
#
loop_
_entity_poly.entity_id
_entity_poly.type
_entity_poly.pdbx_seq_one_letter_code
_entity_poly.pdbx_strand_id
1 'polypeptide(L)'
;MALSDTKLRSIHGKPYSGAPELTDGDGLSVRITPVGTITFQYRYRWNGKPVRLTVGRYPAVTLKDARVIVGEMRELYTKGIPPKNYFTRAGGELTLKECLDQWWDNYATTLKPNTQTLYKSVVYNTMYTEFEDMPVAHIPVSSWVQYFTRQEKKNIKKARVLMLQLRSVINWCISRQLVPSCELLKLSVKTIGKKPDVGKRVLTWTELAKIWKAMEESKLVTSNRVLHQMTMLWGPRISEMRLATPAEFNTDDMIWTTPEEHSKMGNVIRRPIFKQMEPFVERLLNAGNDVLFPGKFLDRALDSSTASLYIRNLKKGIDIPHWTTHDFRRSLVTNLSGEGVAPHVTEKMLGHELTEVMAVYNKHDWLDEQKEAYELYYEKIMWHVRKMG
;
A
#
# COMPACT_ATOMS: atom_id res chain seq x y z
N MET A 1 19.00 -21.41 -46.68
CA MET A 1 17.78 -21.52 -47.50
C MET A 1 16.64 -20.85 -46.76
N ALA A 2 15.88 -20.00 -47.43
CA ALA A 2 14.66 -19.42 -46.83
C ALA A 2 13.67 -20.53 -46.44
N LEU A 3 12.94 -20.31 -45.33
CA LEU A 3 11.90 -21.24 -44.90
C LEU A 3 10.72 -21.25 -45.89
N SER A 4 10.06 -22.41 -46.01
CA SER A 4 8.82 -22.52 -46.75
C SER A 4 7.70 -23.05 -45.87
N ASP A 5 6.47 -22.61 -46.11
CA ASP A 5 5.30 -23.06 -45.37
C ASP A 5 5.10 -24.58 -45.50
N THR A 6 5.38 -25.13 -46.67
CA THR A 6 5.38 -26.58 -46.91
C THR A 6 6.32 -27.33 -45.97
N LYS A 7 7.51 -26.80 -45.73
CA LYS A 7 8.47 -27.39 -44.78
C LYS A 7 7.96 -27.29 -43.35
N LEU A 8 7.38 -26.18 -42.95
CA LEU A 8 6.81 -26.04 -41.61
C LEU A 8 5.63 -26.98 -41.37
N ARG A 9 4.74 -27.14 -42.35
CA ARG A 9 3.65 -28.12 -42.29
C ARG A 9 4.12 -29.56 -42.17
N SER A 10 5.19 -29.91 -42.86
CA SER A 10 5.74 -31.28 -42.80
C SER A 10 6.33 -31.65 -41.44
N ILE A 11 6.73 -30.65 -40.64
CA ILE A 11 7.35 -30.78 -39.30
C ILE A 11 6.30 -30.64 -38.20
N HIS A 12 5.34 -29.74 -38.37
CA HIS A 12 4.40 -29.36 -37.30
C HIS A 12 3.64 -30.60 -36.74
N GLY A 13 3.70 -30.78 -35.40
CA GLY A 13 2.99 -31.81 -34.68
C GLY A 13 3.52 -33.23 -34.92
N LYS A 14 4.70 -33.39 -35.54
CA LYS A 14 5.34 -34.68 -35.78
C LYS A 14 6.68 -34.78 -35.06
N PRO A 15 7.13 -35.98 -34.72
CA PRO A 15 8.47 -36.20 -34.19
C PRO A 15 9.53 -35.58 -35.14
N TYR A 16 10.41 -34.78 -34.59
CA TYR A 16 11.43 -34.04 -35.35
C TYR A 16 12.81 -34.28 -34.75
N SER A 17 13.73 -34.83 -35.57
CA SER A 17 15.11 -35.10 -35.19
C SER A 17 16.12 -34.20 -35.93
N GLY A 18 15.63 -33.24 -36.70
CA GLY A 18 16.51 -32.27 -37.43
C GLY A 18 17.05 -31.16 -36.55
N ALA A 19 17.68 -30.18 -37.20
CA ALA A 19 18.23 -29.01 -36.48
C ALA A 19 17.17 -28.28 -35.66
N PRO A 20 17.39 -28.04 -34.36
CA PRO A 20 16.40 -27.44 -33.45
C PRO A 20 16.10 -25.98 -33.79
N GLU A 21 16.91 -25.35 -34.64
CA GLU A 21 16.72 -23.99 -35.13
C GLU A 21 16.98 -23.93 -36.62
N LEU A 22 16.05 -23.29 -37.37
CA LEU A 22 16.18 -23.03 -38.78
C LEU A 22 16.05 -21.53 -39.04
N THR A 23 16.94 -20.94 -39.83
CA THR A 23 16.95 -19.51 -40.15
C THR A 23 16.22 -19.25 -41.47
N ASP A 24 15.40 -18.20 -41.51
CA ASP A 24 14.69 -17.74 -42.72
C ASP A 24 15.47 -16.61 -43.42
N GLY A 25 15.80 -15.56 -42.70
CA GLY A 25 16.48 -14.37 -43.18
C GLY A 25 16.12 -13.19 -42.27
N ASP A 26 16.81 -12.06 -42.44
CA ASP A 26 16.49 -10.79 -41.78
C ASP A 26 16.37 -10.87 -40.24
N GLY A 27 17.03 -11.85 -39.62
CA GLY A 27 16.95 -12.13 -38.20
C GLY A 27 15.77 -13.04 -37.80
N LEU A 28 14.88 -13.42 -38.73
CA LEU A 28 13.80 -14.39 -38.46
C LEU A 28 14.38 -15.81 -38.43
N SER A 29 14.03 -16.55 -37.39
CA SER A 29 14.31 -17.99 -37.26
C SER A 29 13.14 -18.72 -36.67
N VAL A 30 13.12 -20.04 -36.77
CA VAL A 30 12.16 -20.90 -36.05
C VAL A 30 12.94 -21.82 -35.12
N ARG A 31 12.43 -21.97 -33.91
CA ARG A 31 12.80 -23.00 -32.97
C ARG A 31 11.82 -24.15 -33.05
N ILE A 32 12.34 -25.37 -33.17
CA ILE A 32 11.55 -26.60 -33.33
C ILE A 32 11.85 -27.52 -32.15
N THR A 33 10.81 -27.99 -31.48
CA THR A 33 10.95 -28.99 -30.42
C THR A 33 10.98 -30.43 -31.00
N PRO A 34 11.49 -31.43 -30.27
CA PRO A 34 11.41 -32.82 -30.70
C PRO A 34 10.01 -33.35 -31.04
N VAL A 35 8.97 -32.75 -30.47
CA VAL A 35 7.55 -33.08 -30.75
C VAL A 35 6.96 -32.25 -31.91
N GLY A 36 7.77 -31.51 -32.64
CA GLY A 36 7.32 -30.71 -33.79
C GLY A 36 6.60 -29.40 -33.47
N THR A 37 6.72 -28.87 -32.24
CA THR A 37 6.23 -27.51 -31.95
C THR A 37 7.18 -26.48 -32.57
N ILE A 38 6.61 -25.56 -33.36
CA ILE A 38 7.39 -24.56 -34.10
C ILE A 38 7.12 -23.18 -33.53
N THR A 39 8.17 -22.44 -33.15
CA THR A 39 8.08 -21.09 -32.61
C THR A 39 8.94 -20.13 -33.44
N PHE A 40 8.32 -19.09 -33.99
CA PHE A 40 9.04 -18.02 -34.68
C PHE A 40 9.77 -17.13 -33.70
N GLN A 41 11.00 -16.74 -34.03
CA GLN A 41 11.85 -15.90 -33.21
C GLN A 41 12.54 -14.84 -34.08
N TYR A 42 12.70 -13.63 -33.54
CA TYR A 42 13.50 -12.55 -34.14
C TYR A 42 14.76 -12.34 -33.34
N ARG A 43 15.91 -12.32 -34.02
CA ARG A 43 17.26 -12.19 -33.45
C ARG A 43 17.86 -10.89 -33.94
N TYR A 44 18.29 -10.04 -33.00
CA TYR A 44 18.95 -8.76 -33.29
C TYR A 44 19.98 -8.42 -32.21
N ARG A 45 20.77 -7.37 -32.42
CA ARG A 45 21.68 -6.84 -31.39
C ARG A 45 21.16 -5.51 -30.90
N TRP A 46 21.09 -5.31 -29.59
CA TRP A 46 20.72 -4.05 -29.00
C TRP A 46 21.80 -3.61 -28.02
N ASN A 47 22.34 -2.39 -28.19
CA ASN A 47 23.48 -1.88 -27.42
C ASN A 47 24.62 -2.91 -27.31
N GLY A 48 24.98 -3.53 -28.45
CA GLY A 48 26.03 -4.53 -28.53
C GLY A 48 25.70 -5.93 -28.02
N LYS A 49 24.57 -6.11 -27.33
CA LYS A 49 24.13 -7.41 -26.76
C LYS A 49 23.19 -8.14 -27.70
N PRO A 50 23.31 -9.47 -27.86
CA PRO A 50 22.36 -10.26 -28.63
C PRO A 50 21.05 -10.36 -27.91
N VAL A 51 19.96 -10.11 -28.63
CA VAL A 51 18.57 -10.22 -28.11
C VAL A 51 17.78 -11.19 -28.99
N ARG A 52 16.91 -11.98 -28.39
CA ARG A 52 16.00 -12.91 -29.05
C ARG A 52 14.60 -12.66 -28.57
N LEU A 53 13.67 -12.39 -29.49
CA LEU A 53 12.25 -12.17 -29.21
C LEU A 53 11.42 -13.30 -29.82
N THR A 54 10.43 -13.79 -29.09
CA THR A 54 9.42 -14.70 -29.61
C THR A 54 8.41 -13.89 -30.42
N VAL A 55 8.19 -14.27 -31.68
CA VAL A 55 7.23 -13.63 -32.60
C VAL A 55 5.86 -14.29 -32.53
N GLY A 56 5.84 -15.62 -32.38
CA GLY A 56 4.60 -16.41 -32.27
C GLY A 56 4.80 -17.88 -32.56
N ARG A 57 3.75 -18.67 -32.42
CA ARG A 57 3.76 -20.11 -32.69
C ARG A 57 3.02 -20.46 -33.97
N TYR A 58 3.59 -21.32 -34.78
CA TYR A 58 2.93 -21.94 -35.92
C TYR A 58 1.90 -22.98 -35.43
N PRO A 59 0.69 -23.11 -36.03
CA PRO A 59 0.18 -22.37 -37.20
C PRO A 59 -0.59 -21.07 -36.84
N ALA A 60 -0.74 -20.73 -35.56
CA ALA A 60 -1.47 -19.51 -35.15
C ALA A 60 -0.87 -18.24 -35.78
N VAL A 61 0.47 -18.18 -35.90
CA VAL A 61 1.19 -17.21 -36.71
C VAL A 61 1.71 -17.96 -37.95
N THR A 62 1.37 -17.51 -39.14
CA THR A 62 1.90 -18.11 -40.39
C THR A 62 3.29 -17.59 -40.70
N LEU A 63 4.04 -18.28 -41.56
CA LEU A 63 5.36 -17.79 -42.01
C LEU A 63 5.25 -16.39 -42.66
N LYS A 64 4.18 -16.14 -43.41
CA LYS A 64 3.91 -14.84 -44.01
C LYS A 64 3.76 -13.75 -42.96
N ASP A 65 2.95 -14.01 -41.92
CA ASP A 65 2.71 -13.05 -40.85
C ASP A 65 4.01 -12.81 -40.03
N ALA A 66 4.77 -13.87 -39.74
CA ALA A 66 6.06 -13.75 -39.05
C ALA A 66 7.06 -12.86 -39.79
N ARG A 67 7.08 -12.95 -41.12
CA ARG A 67 7.94 -12.07 -41.98
C ARG A 67 7.48 -10.61 -41.92
N VAL A 68 6.16 -10.37 -41.96
CA VAL A 68 5.61 -9.01 -41.83
C VAL A 68 5.98 -8.41 -40.48
N ILE A 69 5.71 -9.14 -39.40
CA ILE A 69 6.00 -8.71 -38.02
C ILE A 69 7.50 -8.38 -37.86
N VAL A 70 8.39 -9.24 -38.35
CA VAL A 70 9.84 -8.99 -38.28
C VAL A 70 10.25 -7.80 -39.13
N GLY A 71 9.62 -7.59 -40.28
CA GLY A 71 9.81 -6.38 -41.11
C GLY A 71 9.53 -5.11 -40.34
N GLU A 72 8.39 -5.04 -39.69
CA GLU A 72 7.97 -3.88 -38.86
C GLU A 72 8.88 -3.71 -37.62
N MET A 73 9.29 -4.80 -36.98
CA MET A 73 10.30 -4.76 -35.90
C MET A 73 11.64 -4.19 -36.34
N ARG A 74 12.06 -4.49 -37.59
CA ARG A 74 13.29 -3.92 -38.18
C ARG A 74 13.15 -2.42 -38.45
N GLU A 75 12.00 -1.97 -38.87
CA GLU A 75 11.75 -0.52 -39.02
C GLU A 75 11.90 0.21 -37.67
N LEU A 76 11.36 -0.36 -36.57
CA LEU A 76 11.58 0.20 -35.23
C LEU A 76 13.06 0.24 -34.88
N TYR A 77 13.80 -0.84 -35.14
CA TYR A 77 15.23 -0.90 -34.91
C TYR A 77 16.00 0.21 -35.66
N THR A 78 15.64 0.43 -36.92
CA THR A 78 16.26 1.48 -37.76
C THR A 78 15.99 2.89 -37.22
N LYS A 79 14.82 3.08 -36.59
CA LYS A 79 14.42 4.35 -35.92
C LYS A 79 15.02 4.50 -34.51
N GLY A 80 15.95 3.62 -34.09
CA GLY A 80 16.56 3.65 -32.76
C GLY A 80 15.58 3.26 -31.63
N ILE A 81 14.50 2.57 -31.97
CA ILE A 81 13.48 2.10 -31.03
C ILE A 81 13.69 0.59 -30.81
N PRO A 82 13.75 0.11 -29.54
CA PRO A 82 13.92 -1.32 -29.30
C PRO A 82 12.82 -2.14 -29.99
N PRO A 83 13.16 -3.16 -30.80
CA PRO A 83 12.18 -4.02 -31.49
C PRO A 83 11.18 -4.72 -30.56
N LYS A 84 11.55 -4.95 -29.30
CA LYS A 84 10.60 -5.45 -28.28
C LYS A 84 9.36 -4.56 -28.13
N ASN A 85 9.48 -3.28 -28.44
CA ASN A 85 8.38 -2.31 -28.38
C ASN A 85 7.41 -2.47 -29.56
N TYR A 86 7.68 -3.36 -30.52
CA TYR A 86 6.71 -3.71 -31.57
C TYR A 86 5.41 -4.21 -30.97
N PHE A 87 5.50 -5.15 -30.04
CA PHE A 87 4.30 -5.71 -29.37
C PHE A 87 3.57 -4.67 -28.52
N THR A 88 4.26 -3.61 -28.13
CA THR A 88 3.68 -2.47 -27.40
C THR A 88 3.01 -1.42 -28.33
N ARG A 89 3.40 -1.40 -29.65
CA ARG A 89 2.93 -0.41 -30.61
C ARG A 89 1.92 -0.93 -31.65
N ALA A 90 2.03 -2.21 -32.02
CA ALA A 90 1.19 -2.80 -33.08
C ALA A 90 -0.07 -3.53 -32.55
N GLY A 91 -0.62 -3.07 -31.40
CA GLY A 91 -1.70 -3.75 -30.68
C GLY A 91 -1.19 -4.88 -29.78
N GLY A 92 0.11 -4.86 -29.45
CA GLY A 92 0.71 -5.66 -28.40
C GLY A 92 0.19 -5.18 -27.05
N GLU A 93 -0.90 -5.76 -26.64
CA GLU A 93 -1.55 -5.47 -25.37
C GLU A 93 -0.62 -5.87 -24.25
N LEU A 94 -0.35 -4.93 -23.34
CA LEU A 94 0.54 -5.15 -22.21
C LEU A 94 0.11 -6.36 -21.38
N THR A 95 1.06 -7.18 -20.98
CA THR A 95 0.87 -8.18 -19.95
C THR A 95 0.56 -7.53 -18.60
N LEU A 96 0.02 -8.29 -17.67
CA LEU A 96 -0.21 -7.78 -16.31
C LEU A 96 1.07 -7.25 -15.67
N LYS A 97 2.19 -7.95 -15.85
CA LYS A 97 3.49 -7.55 -15.36
C LYS A 97 3.92 -6.20 -15.92
N GLU A 98 3.84 -6.02 -17.23
CA GLU A 98 4.19 -4.75 -17.89
C GLU A 98 3.27 -3.61 -17.45
N CYS A 99 1.98 -3.87 -17.23
CA CYS A 99 1.06 -2.91 -16.63
C CYS A 99 1.50 -2.48 -15.22
N LEU A 100 1.92 -3.42 -14.40
CA LEU A 100 2.42 -3.15 -13.05
C LEU A 100 3.71 -2.33 -13.11
N ASP A 101 4.66 -2.67 -13.98
CA ASP A 101 5.92 -1.97 -14.14
C ASP A 101 5.69 -0.53 -14.63
N GLN A 102 4.86 -0.34 -15.67
CA GLN A 102 4.48 0.98 -16.17
C GLN A 102 3.80 1.85 -15.10
N TRP A 103 2.87 1.26 -14.35
CA TRP A 103 2.21 1.96 -13.25
C TRP A 103 3.18 2.32 -12.13
N TRP A 104 4.11 1.42 -11.80
CA TRP A 104 5.10 1.67 -10.76
C TRP A 104 6.02 2.83 -11.12
N ASP A 105 6.63 2.76 -12.30
CA ASP A 105 7.65 3.73 -12.73
C ASP A 105 7.07 5.14 -12.95
N ASN A 106 5.80 5.24 -13.38
CA ASN A 106 5.21 6.50 -13.77
C ASN A 106 4.20 7.08 -12.76
N TYR A 107 3.77 6.31 -11.76
CA TYR A 107 2.75 6.76 -10.82
C TYR A 107 3.01 6.36 -9.37
N ALA A 108 3.33 5.09 -9.09
CA ALA A 108 3.45 4.62 -7.71
C ALA A 108 4.51 5.37 -6.90
N THR A 109 5.59 5.80 -7.55
CA THR A 109 6.68 6.57 -6.94
C THR A 109 6.23 7.93 -6.38
N THR A 110 5.10 8.47 -6.86
CA THR A 110 4.50 9.72 -6.36
C THR A 110 3.63 9.51 -5.11
N LEU A 111 3.30 8.25 -4.79
CA LEU A 111 2.45 7.92 -3.64
C LEU A 111 3.24 7.96 -2.33
N LYS A 112 2.53 8.15 -1.20
CA LYS A 112 3.14 8.09 0.13
C LYS A 112 3.85 6.75 0.35
N PRO A 113 5.03 6.69 1.02
CA PRO A 113 5.84 5.47 1.18
C PRO A 113 5.07 4.25 1.73
N ASN A 114 4.18 4.47 2.69
CA ASN A 114 3.33 3.40 3.23
C ASN A 114 2.38 2.81 2.18
N THR A 115 1.88 3.63 1.25
CA THR A 115 1.03 3.17 0.15
C THR A 115 1.86 2.35 -0.84
N GLN A 116 3.07 2.80 -1.18
CA GLN A 116 3.99 2.04 -2.02
C GLN A 116 4.30 0.66 -1.41
N THR A 117 4.62 0.62 -0.11
CA THR A 117 4.88 -0.63 0.63
C THR A 117 3.66 -1.56 0.58
N LEU A 118 2.46 -1.02 0.71
CA LEU A 118 1.22 -1.79 0.63
C LEU A 118 1.05 -2.41 -0.77
N TYR A 119 1.24 -1.64 -1.85
CA TYR A 119 1.17 -2.17 -3.21
C TYR A 119 2.23 -3.24 -3.45
N LYS A 120 3.49 -3.04 -3.02
CA LYS A 120 4.54 -4.07 -3.11
C LYS A 120 4.13 -5.36 -2.42
N SER A 121 3.66 -5.27 -1.17
CA SER A 121 3.33 -6.45 -0.37
C SER A 121 2.07 -7.18 -0.82
N VAL A 122 1.09 -6.48 -1.38
CA VAL A 122 -0.21 -7.05 -1.74
C VAL A 122 -0.29 -7.38 -3.22
N VAL A 123 0.12 -6.49 -4.10
CA VAL A 123 0.01 -6.68 -5.56
C VAL A 123 1.24 -7.36 -6.13
N TYR A 124 2.40 -6.74 -6.01
CA TYR A 124 3.63 -7.26 -6.64
C TYR A 124 4.01 -8.64 -6.12
N ASN A 125 4.10 -8.84 -4.81
CA ASN A 125 4.47 -10.15 -4.24
C ASN A 125 3.43 -11.25 -4.50
N THR A 126 2.25 -10.91 -5.00
CA THR A 126 1.17 -11.88 -5.19
C THR A 126 0.84 -12.13 -6.67
N MET A 127 1.00 -11.11 -7.52
CA MET A 127 0.51 -11.13 -8.90
C MET A 127 1.58 -10.94 -9.96
N TYR A 128 2.79 -10.54 -9.58
CA TYR A 128 3.83 -10.19 -10.55
C TYR A 128 4.19 -11.32 -11.52
N THR A 129 4.05 -12.57 -11.08
CA THR A 129 4.28 -13.76 -11.88
C THR A 129 2.97 -14.48 -12.30
N GLU A 130 1.81 -13.99 -11.87
CA GLU A 130 0.53 -14.55 -12.29
C GLU A 130 0.17 -13.98 -13.66
N PHE A 131 -0.28 -14.82 -14.59
CA PHE A 131 -0.62 -14.46 -15.97
C PHE A 131 0.55 -13.88 -16.79
N GLU A 132 1.77 -14.31 -16.51
CA GLU A 132 3.04 -13.73 -16.98
C GLU A 132 3.12 -13.50 -18.49
N ASP A 133 2.58 -14.44 -19.26
CA ASP A 133 2.66 -14.46 -20.73
C ASP A 133 1.35 -14.01 -21.43
N MET A 134 0.35 -13.59 -20.68
CA MET A 134 -0.96 -13.28 -21.25
C MET A 134 -1.20 -11.77 -21.23
N PRO A 135 -1.55 -11.15 -22.39
CA PRO A 135 -2.00 -9.77 -22.41
C PRO A 135 -3.17 -9.56 -21.46
N VAL A 136 -3.11 -8.49 -20.67
CA VAL A 136 -4.09 -8.25 -19.59
C VAL A 136 -5.51 -8.09 -20.12
N ALA A 137 -5.67 -7.58 -21.33
CA ALA A 137 -6.98 -7.44 -22.01
C ALA A 137 -7.58 -8.80 -22.39
N HIS A 138 -6.77 -9.84 -22.57
CA HIS A 138 -7.22 -11.18 -22.99
C HIS A 138 -7.39 -12.15 -21.83
N ILE A 139 -7.09 -11.77 -20.61
CA ILE A 139 -7.32 -12.62 -19.44
C ILE A 139 -8.83 -12.73 -19.21
N PRO A 140 -9.43 -13.92 -19.39
CA PRO A 140 -10.88 -14.07 -19.28
C PRO A 140 -11.37 -13.91 -17.85
N VAL A 141 -12.63 -13.49 -17.68
CA VAL A 141 -13.28 -13.34 -16.36
C VAL A 141 -13.14 -14.59 -15.51
N SER A 142 -13.28 -15.76 -16.12
CA SER A 142 -13.16 -17.06 -15.42
C SER A 142 -11.79 -17.25 -14.74
N SER A 143 -10.72 -16.86 -15.40
CA SER A 143 -9.35 -16.91 -14.82
C SER A 143 -9.20 -15.97 -13.64
N TRP A 144 -9.74 -14.74 -13.74
CA TRP A 144 -9.78 -13.81 -12.61
C TRP A 144 -10.57 -14.37 -11.42
N VAL A 145 -11.76 -14.97 -11.68
CA VAL A 145 -12.58 -15.60 -10.65
C VAL A 145 -11.81 -16.74 -9.98
N GLN A 146 -11.20 -17.64 -10.74
CA GLN A 146 -10.40 -18.75 -10.20
C GLN A 146 -9.24 -18.24 -9.34
N TYR A 147 -8.55 -17.21 -9.82
CA TYR A 147 -7.45 -16.59 -9.09
C TYR A 147 -7.92 -16.03 -7.74
N PHE A 148 -8.96 -15.18 -7.74
CA PHE A 148 -9.46 -14.59 -6.50
C PHE A 148 -10.06 -15.61 -5.55
N THR A 149 -10.73 -16.66 -6.05
CA THR A 149 -11.18 -17.78 -5.21
C THR A 149 -10.01 -18.45 -4.48
N ARG A 150 -8.87 -18.63 -5.14
CA ARG A 150 -7.64 -19.13 -4.48
C ARG A 150 -7.10 -18.17 -3.42
N GLN A 151 -7.14 -16.84 -3.68
CA GLN A 151 -6.69 -15.83 -2.71
C GLN A 151 -7.64 -15.73 -1.50
N GLU A 152 -8.94 -15.85 -1.71
CA GLU A 152 -9.94 -15.87 -0.63
C GLU A 152 -9.73 -17.04 0.34
N LYS A 153 -9.40 -18.23 -0.17
CA LYS A 153 -9.04 -19.39 0.66
C LYS A 153 -7.82 -19.13 1.54
N LYS A 154 -6.86 -18.32 1.06
CA LYS A 154 -5.68 -17.94 1.85
C LYS A 154 -6.00 -16.86 2.87
N ASN A 155 -6.65 -15.78 2.44
CA ASN A 155 -7.06 -14.65 3.29
C ASN A 155 -8.14 -13.81 2.60
N ILE A 156 -9.38 -13.98 3.04
CA ILE A 156 -10.55 -13.35 2.44
C ILE A 156 -10.49 -11.79 2.49
N LYS A 157 -9.93 -11.21 3.56
CA LYS A 157 -9.79 -9.74 3.68
C LYS A 157 -8.70 -9.21 2.77
N LYS A 158 -7.57 -9.93 2.68
CA LYS A 158 -6.45 -9.57 1.79
C LYS A 158 -6.83 -9.68 0.32
N ALA A 159 -7.63 -10.69 -0.06
CA ALA A 159 -8.13 -10.85 -1.42
C ALA A 159 -8.93 -9.61 -1.89
N ARG A 160 -9.77 -9.04 -1.02
CA ARG A 160 -10.51 -7.81 -1.33
C ARG A 160 -9.58 -6.59 -1.51
N VAL A 161 -8.59 -6.44 -0.65
CA VAL A 161 -7.60 -5.35 -0.78
C VAL A 161 -6.84 -5.48 -2.09
N LEU A 162 -6.38 -6.69 -2.42
CA LEU A 162 -5.71 -7.00 -3.68
C LEU A 162 -6.58 -6.63 -4.89
N MET A 163 -7.87 -7.02 -4.88
CA MET A 163 -8.82 -6.67 -5.94
C MET A 163 -8.94 -5.16 -6.13
N LEU A 164 -9.09 -4.39 -5.05
CA LEU A 164 -9.21 -2.94 -5.10
C LEU A 164 -7.96 -2.27 -5.66
N GLN A 165 -6.79 -2.70 -5.19
CA GLN A 165 -5.52 -2.14 -5.64
C GLN A 165 -5.22 -2.48 -7.10
N LEU A 166 -5.47 -3.74 -7.51
CA LEU A 166 -5.28 -4.15 -8.89
C LEU A 166 -6.20 -3.40 -9.84
N ARG A 167 -7.47 -3.20 -9.46
CA ARG A 167 -8.39 -2.37 -10.24
C ARG A 167 -7.89 -0.92 -10.39
N SER A 168 -7.26 -0.36 -9.37
CA SER A 168 -6.64 0.97 -9.44
C SER A 168 -5.53 1.01 -10.48
N VAL A 169 -4.64 0.01 -10.49
CA VAL A 169 -3.56 -0.11 -11.49
C VAL A 169 -4.14 -0.23 -12.91
N ILE A 170 -5.09 -1.14 -13.12
CA ILE A 170 -5.70 -1.37 -14.44
C ILE A 170 -6.45 -0.14 -14.95
N ASN A 171 -7.22 0.54 -14.08
CA ASN A 171 -7.91 1.77 -14.45
C ASN A 171 -6.91 2.88 -14.86
N TRP A 172 -5.78 2.98 -14.16
CA TRP A 172 -4.72 3.91 -14.53
C TRP A 172 -4.15 3.57 -15.92
N CYS A 173 -3.87 2.30 -16.21
CA CYS A 173 -3.39 1.86 -17.52
C CYS A 173 -4.41 2.16 -18.64
N ILE A 174 -5.70 1.91 -18.39
CA ILE A 174 -6.76 2.23 -19.35
C ILE A 174 -6.88 3.75 -19.58
N SER A 175 -6.84 4.54 -18.51
CA SER A 175 -6.92 6.01 -18.62
C SER A 175 -5.75 6.63 -19.39
N ARG A 176 -4.62 5.93 -19.46
CA ARG A 176 -3.42 6.30 -20.24
C ARG A 176 -3.37 5.64 -21.61
N GLN A 177 -4.45 4.95 -22.02
CA GLN A 177 -4.54 4.23 -23.30
C GLN A 177 -3.43 3.18 -23.50
N LEU A 178 -2.87 2.66 -22.40
CA LEU A 178 -1.87 1.59 -22.42
C LEU A 178 -2.51 0.22 -22.69
N VAL A 179 -3.77 0.06 -22.27
CA VAL A 179 -4.62 -1.12 -22.51
C VAL A 179 -6.01 -0.66 -22.90
N PRO A 180 -6.68 -1.32 -23.85
CA PRO A 180 -8.02 -0.92 -24.30
C PRO A 180 -9.10 -1.26 -23.26
N SER A 181 -8.96 -2.40 -22.59
CA SER A 181 -9.92 -2.90 -21.59
C SER A 181 -9.30 -3.99 -20.72
N CYS A 182 -9.98 -4.40 -19.65
CA CYS A 182 -9.62 -5.58 -18.88
C CYS A 182 -10.87 -6.21 -18.26
N GLU A 183 -11.04 -7.50 -18.47
CA GLU A 183 -12.17 -8.29 -17.96
C GLU A 183 -12.28 -8.31 -16.42
N LEU A 184 -11.18 -8.04 -15.71
CA LEU A 184 -11.18 -7.84 -14.26
C LEU A 184 -12.20 -6.80 -13.82
N LEU A 185 -12.38 -5.74 -14.60
CA LEU A 185 -13.26 -4.62 -14.24
C LEU A 185 -14.75 -5.00 -14.26
N LYS A 186 -15.12 -6.09 -14.94
CA LYS A 186 -16.48 -6.64 -14.92
C LYS A 186 -16.82 -7.32 -13.60
N LEU A 187 -15.82 -7.74 -12.82
CA LEU A 187 -16.04 -8.33 -11.49
C LEU A 187 -16.43 -7.25 -10.48
N SER A 188 -17.51 -7.50 -9.75
CA SER A 188 -17.90 -6.62 -8.66
C SER A 188 -16.96 -6.77 -7.47
N VAL A 189 -16.45 -5.66 -6.94
CA VAL A 189 -15.68 -5.64 -5.69
C VAL A 189 -16.48 -6.19 -4.51
N LYS A 190 -17.84 -6.14 -4.59
CA LYS A 190 -18.71 -6.64 -3.52
C LYS A 190 -18.71 -8.17 -3.44
N THR A 191 -18.40 -8.85 -4.56
CA THR A 191 -18.41 -10.33 -4.65
C THR A 191 -17.05 -10.96 -4.39
N ILE A 192 -15.97 -10.17 -4.30
CA ILE A 192 -14.61 -10.66 -4.03
C ILE A 192 -14.18 -10.25 -2.63
N GLY A 193 -13.87 -11.25 -1.83
CA GLY A 193 -13.35 -11.06 -0.48
C GLY A 193 -14.37 -10.43 0.49
N LYS A 194 -13.91 -10.18 1.70
CA LYS A 194 -14.73 -9.53 2.73
C LYS A 194 -14.14 -8.16 3.08
N LYS A 195 -14.99 -7.14 3.19
CA LYS A 195 -14.57 -5.83 3.72
C LYS A 195 -13.96 -6.04 5.11
N PRO A 196 -12.79 -5.44 5.40
CA PRO A 196 -12.26 -5.45 6.75
C PRO A 196 -13.32 -4.94 7.74
N ASP A 197 -13.43 -5.59 8.89
CA ASP A 197 -14.35 -5.14 9.91
C ASP A 197 -13.90 -3.77 10.42
N VAL A 198 -14.84 -2.84 10.54
CA VAL A 198 -14.58 -1.57 11.19
C VAL A 198 -14.46 -1.87 12.69
N GLY A 199 -13.34 -1.47 13.30
CA GLY A 199 -13.17 -1.60 14.73
C GLY A 199 -14.32 -0.88 15.46
N LYS A 200 -14.97 -1.55 16.40
CA LYS A 200 -16.10 -1.02 17.21
C LYS A 200 -15.74 -0.92 18.69
N ARG A 201 -14.51 -1.27 19.03
CA ARG A 201 -14.07 -1.35 20.43
C ARG A 201 -13.97 0.06 21.02
N VAL A 202 -14.69 0.29 22.11
CA VAL A 202 -14.56 1.43 23.01
C VAL A 202 -14.10 0.87 24.36
N LEU A 203 -13.03 1.41 24.91
CA LEU A 203 -12.48 1.05 26.21
C LEU A 203 -13.25 1.84 27.29
N THR A 204 -13.69 1.14 28.31
CA THR A 204 -14.29 1.77 29.49
C THR A 204 -13.24 2.52 30.30
N TRP A 205 -13.65 3.41 31.17
CA TRP A 205 -12.76 4.13 32.09
C TRP A 205 -11.89 3.17 32.92
N THR A 206 -12.46 2.08 33.40
CA THR A 206 -11.75 1.05 34.16
C THR A 206 -10.70 0.33 33.29
N GLU A 207 -11.02 0.05 32.03
CA GLU A 207 -10.05 -0.59 31.12
C GLU A 207 -8.92 0.35 30.74
N LEU A 208 -9.21 1.63 30.52
CA LEU A 208 -8.18 2.66 30.29
C LEU A 208 -7.25 2.77 31.51
N ALA A 209 -7.81 2.78 32.71
CA ALA A 209 -7.04 2.81 33.94
C ALA A 209 -6.17 1.56 34.14
N LYS A 210 -6.67 0.36 33.82
CA LYS A 210 -5.86 -0.87 33.84
C LYS A 210 -4.68 -0.81 32.87
N ILE A 211 -4.94 -0.29 31.66
CA ILE A 211 -3.89 -0.13 30.63
C ILE A 211 -2.85 0.90 31.09
N TRP A 212 -3.31 2.02 31.66
CA TRP A 212 -2.42 3.06 32.19
C TRP A 212 -1.50 2.50 33.28
N LYS A 213 -2.06 1.84 34.29
CA LYS A 213 -1.29 1.21 35.39
C LYS A 213 -0.28 0.19 34.86
N ALA A 214 -0.70 -0.66 33.91
CA ALA A 214 0.22 -1.61 33.28
C ALA A 214 1.34 -0.93 32.48
N MET A 215 1.10 0.23 31.87
CA MET A 215 2.15 1.02 31.23
C MET A 215 3.13 1.58 32.29
N GLU A 216 2.64 2.10 33.41
CA GLU A 216 3.49 2.62 34.51
C GLU A 216 4.39 1.53 35.13
N GLU A 217 3.84 0.35 35.36
CA GLU A 217 4.53 -0.80 35.92
C GLU A 217 5.44 -1.52 34.90
N SER A 218 5.31 -1.18 33.62
CA SER A 218 6.06 -1.84 32.54
C SER A 218 7.54 -1.60 32.64
N LYS A 219 8.32 -2.69 32.65
CA LYS A 219 9.78 -2.68 32.54
C LYS A 219 10.29 -2.55 31.11
N LEU A 220 9.38 -2.40 30.14
CA LEU A 220 9.72 -2.20 28.74
C LEU A 220 10.28 -0.79 28.49
N VAL A 221 10.86 -0.57 27.30
CA VAL A 221 11.55 0.66 26.92
C VAL A 221 10.71 1.92 27.23
N THR A 222 11.28 2.83 28.00
CA THR A 222 10.62 4.04 28.54
C THR A 222 10.05 4.93 27.41
N SER A 223 10.78 5.13 26.30
CA SER A 223 10.29 5.97 25.20
C SER A 223 9.01 5.41 24.58
N ASN A 224 8.90 4.08 24.44
CA ASN A 224 7.67 3.43 23.98
C ASN A 224 6.52 3.59 24.99
N ARG A 225 6.80 3.51 26.28
CA ARG A 225 5.80 3.75 27.32
C ARG A 225 5.24 5.16 27.20
N VAL A 226 6.11 6.17 27.19
CA VAL A 226 5.71 7.57 27.09
C VAL A 226 4.96 7.85 25.80
N LEU A 227 5.44 7.33 24.66
CA LEU A 227 4.72 7.41 23.38
C LEU A 227 3.27 6.95 23.49
N HIS A 228 3.02 5.81 24.14
CA HIS A 228 1.68 5.25 24.24
C HIS A 228 0.83 5.93 25.32
N GLN A 229 1.44 6.42 26.40
CA GLN A 229 0.74 7.24 27.40
C GLN A 229 0.25 8.54 26.78
N MET A 230 1.10 9.27 26.04
CA MET A 230 0.71 10.49 25.34
C MET A 230 -0.31 10.20 24.22
N THR A 231 -0.16 9.08 23.51
CA THR A 231 -1.16 8.65 22.50
C THR A 231 -2.51 8.35 23.14
N MET A 232 -2.55 7.76 24.33
CA MET A 232 -3.80 7.50 25.06
C MET A 232 -4.48 8.80 25.48
N LEU A 233 -3.72 9.76 26.02
CA LEU A 233 -4.27 11.00 26.59
C LEU A 233 -4.70 12.00 25.52
N TRP A 234 -3.92 12.20 24.45
CA TRP A 234 -4.23 13.16 23.38
C TRP A 234 -5.04 12.58 22.22
N GLY A 235 -5.09 11.25 22.08
CA GLY A 235 -5.83 10.59 21.01
C GLY A 235 -5.31 10.83 19.60
N PRO A 236 -4.02 11.18 19.33
CA PRO A 236 -3.50 11.31 17.98
C PRO A 236 -3.46 9.94 17.31
N ARG A 237 -3.26 9.92 15.98
CA ARG A 237 -2.81 8.66 15.35
C ARG A 237 -1.39 8.37 15.85
N ILE A 238 -1.09 7.10 16.10
CA ILE A 238 0.24 6.69 16.60
C ILE A 238 1.36 7.19 15.68
N SER A 239 1.13 7.34 14.38
CA SER A 239 2.09 7.91 13.44
C SER A 239 2.35 9.40 13.66
N GLU A 240 1.33 10.18 14.02
CA GLU A 240 1.45 11.60 14.34
C GLU A 240 2.38 11.79 15.54
N MET A 241 2.10 11.08 16.63
CA MET A 241 2.92 11.14 17.85
C MET A 241 4.34 10.58 17.63
N ARG A 242 4.46 9.45 16.96
CA ARG A 242 5.76 8.77 16.75
C ARG A 242 6.74 9.59 15.91
N LEU A 243 6.22 10.37 14.95
CA LEU A 243 7.01 11.21 14.05
C LEU A 243 7.24 12.61 14.62
N ALA A 244 6.62 12.97 15.74
CA ALA A 244 6.70 14.29 16.31
C ALA A 244 8.14 14.73 16.60
N THR A 245 8.43 15.99 16.26
CA THR A 245 9.72 16.64 16.46
C THR A 245 9.59 17.77 17.49
N PRO A 246 10.70 18.22 18.13
CA PRO A 246 10.66 19.34 19.05
C PRO A 246 10.06 20.63 18.46
N ALA A 247 10.30 20.88 17.18
CA ALA A 247 9.80 22.07 16.48
C ALA A 247 8.26 22.18 16.39
N GLU A 248 7.55 21.06 16.62
CA GLU A 248 6.09 21.04 16.62
C GLU A 248 5.48 21.57 17.94
N PHE A 249 6.28 21.74 18.99
CA PHE A 249 5.83 22.09 20.33
C PHE A 249 6.19 23.55 20.66
N ASN A 250 5.19 24.41 20.71
CA ASN A 250 5.32 25.77 21.21
C ASN A 250 4.96 25.78 22.69
N THR A 251 5.98 25.90 23.56
CA THR A 251 5.81 25.91 25.02
C THR A 251 5.34 27.26 25.55
N ASP A 252 5.51 28.35 24.81
CA ASP A 252 5.04 29.68 25.21
C ASP A 252 3.51 29.77 25.02
N ASP A 253 3.01 29.27 23.88
CA ASP A 253 1.57 29.21 23.59
C ASP A 253 0.89 27.94 24.13
N MET A 254 1.67 27.00 24.66
CA MET A 254 1.19 25.70 25.14
C MET A 254 0.43 24.92 24.07
N ILE A 255 1.00 24.82 22.85
CA ILE A 255 0.36 24.17 21.71
C ILE A 255 1.31 23.16 21.04
N TRP A 256 0.81 21.97 20.77
CA TRP A 256 1.40 21.02 19.83
C TRP A 256 0.75 21.15 18.46
N THR A 257 1.53 21.50 17.45
CA THR A 257 1.07 21.63 16.05
C THR A 257 1.64 20.50 15.20
N THR A 258 0.82 19.50 14.92
CA THR A 258 1.17 18.41 13.98
C THR A 258 1.15 18.95 12.56
N PRO A 259 2.26 18.93 11.80
CA PRO A 259 2.32 19.43 10.43
C PRO A 259 1.62 18.49 9.42
N GLU A 260 1.36 19.00 8.23
CA GLU A 260 0.66 18.24 7.16
C GLU A 260 1.35 16.92 6.82
N GLU A 261 2.69 16.90 6.82
CA GLU A 261 3.51 15.73 6.49
C GLU A 261 3.33 14.58 7.48
N HIS A 262 3.09 14.90 8.76
CA HIS A 262 2.85 13.91 9.81
C HIS A 262 1.38 13.51 9.90
N SER A 263 0.48 14.34 9.36
CA SER A 263 -0.97 14.05 9.31
C SER A 263 -1.30 13.07 8.18
N LYS A 264 -2.14 12.08 8.49
CA LYS A 264 -2.64 11.14 7.48
C LYS A 264 -3.47 11.84 6.40
N MET A 265 -4.25 12.84 6.79
CA MET A 265 -5.15 13.58 5.90
C MET A 265 -4.45 14.75 5.18
N GLY A 266 -3.24 15.11 5.57
CA GLY A 266 -2.50 16.25 5.00
C GLY A 266 -3.01 17.60 5.48
N ASN A 267 -3.55 17.68 6.70
CA ASN A 267 -3.99 18.91 7.34
C ASN A 267 -3.16 19.19 8.60
N VAL A 268 -2.96 20.46 8.91
CA VAL A 268 -2.37 20.88 10.19
C VAL A 268 -3.35 20.60 11.33
N ILE A 269 -2.84 20.05 12.45
CA ILE A 269 -3.67 19.74 13.62
C ILE A 269 -3.05 20.43 14.84
N ARG A 270 -3.82 21.28 15.50
CA ARG A 270 -3.41 21.99 16.71
C ARG A 270 -4.08 21.36 17.94
N ARG A 271 -3.28 21.07 18.96
CA ARG A 271 -3.73 20.51 20.22
C ARG A 271 -3.12 21.28 21.38
N PRO A 272 -3.88 21.64 22.44
CA PRO A 272 -3.32 22.31 23.61
C PRO A 272 -2.44 21.34 24.40
N ILE A 273 -1.33 21.85 24.92
CA ILE A 273 -0.53 21.19 25.95
C ILE A 273 -1.22 21.51 27.28
N PHE A 274 -1.99 20.55 27.80
CA PHE A 274 -2.69 20.73 29.07
C PHE A 274 -1.76 20.37 30.24
N LYS A 275 -2.07 20.87 31.42
CA LYS A 275 -1.21 20.82 32.63
C LYS A 275 -0.54 19.47 32.88
N GLN A 276 -1.28 18.37 32.73
CA GLN A 276 -0.77 17.05 33.02
C GLN A 276 0.15 16.48 31.92
N MET A 277 0.19 17.12 30.75
CA MET A 277 1.10 16.77 29.65
C MET A 277 2.42 17.55 29.72
N GLU A 278 2.48 18.68 30.40
CA GLU A 278 3.67 19.51 30.52
C GLU A 278 4.91 18.69 30.93
N PRO A 279 4.88 17.84 32.00
CA PRO A 279 6.06 17.11 32.42
C PRO A 279 6.55 16.07 31.39
N PHE A 280 5.64 15.56 30.54
CA PHE A 280 6.02 14.65 29.46
C PHE A 280 6.72 15.41 28.34
N VAL A 281 6.15 16.54 27.92
CA VAL A 281 6.69 17.40 26.87
C VAL A 281 8.06 17.95 27.28
N GLU A 282 8.19 18.57 28.46
CA GLU A 282 9.45 19.11 28.97
C GLU A 282 10.56 18.07 28.99
N ARG A 283 10.27 16.86 29.51
CA ARG A 283 11.25 15.76 29.54
C ARG A 283 11.72 15.37 28.14
N LEU A 284 10.81 15.33 27.16
CA LEU A 284 11.14 14.95 25.81
C LEU A 284 11.93 16.04 25.09
N LEU A 285 11.57 17.30 25.28
CA LEU A 285 12.31 18.44 24.72
C LEU A 285 13.70 18.55 25.31
N ASN A 286 13.85 18.38 26.63
CA ASN A 286 15.14 18.41 27.33
C ASN A 286 16.07 17.24 26.97
N ALA A 287 15.57 16.19 26.32
CA ALA A 287 16.41 15.09 25.85
C ALA A 287 17.30 15.50 24.65
N GLY A 288 16.98 16.61 23.96
CA GLY A 288 17.81 17.18 22.89
C GLY A 288 17.92 16.33 21.62
N ASN A 289 16.96 15.43 21.37
CA ASN A 289 16.93 14.61 20.16
C ASN A 289 16.22 15.32 19.01
N ASP A 290 16.58 14.99 17.77
CA ASP A 290 15.92 15.49 16.56
C ASP A 290 14.44 15.07 16.45
N VAL A 291 14.10 13.94 17.09
CA VAL A 291 12.73 13.41 17.16
C VAL A 291 12.40 13.09 18.62
N LEU A 292 11.14 13.26 19.04
CA LEU A 292 10.75 13.02 20.43
C LEU A 292 10.83 11.55 20.84
N PHE A 293 10.60 10.65 19.91
CA PHE A 293 10.61 9.20 20.15
C PHE A 293 11.61 8.52 19.23
N PRO A 294 12.92 8.64 19.52
CA PRO A 294 13.95 8.02 18.70
C PRO A 294 13.87 6.49 18.75
N GLY A 295 14.25 5.86 17.65
CA GLY A 295 14.44 4.42 17.53
C GLY A 295 15.82 3.98 17.97
N LYS A 296 16.40 3.02 17.23
CA LYS A 296 17.78 2.58 17.45
C LYS A 296 18.81 3.70 17.22
N PHE A 297 18.50 4.62 16.31
CA PHE A 297 19.29 5.80 15.97
C PHE A 297 18.54 7.03 16.49
N LEU A 298 19.27 7.97 17.10
CA LEU A 298 18.67 9.13 17.76
C LEU A 298 18.11 10.17 16.79
N ASP A 299 18.56 10.15 15.54
CA ASP A 299 18.12 11.00 14.43
C ASP A 299 16.86 10.47 13.73
N ARG A 300 16.37 9.29 14.10
CA ARG A 300 15.24 8.62 13.42
C ARG A 300 14.16 8.20 14.39
N ALA A 301 12.94 8.50 14.00
CA ALA A 301 11.77 8.09 14.76
C ALA A 301 11.66 6.55 14.88
N LEU A 302 11.21 6.10 16.03
CA LEU A 302 10.91 4.70 16.33
C LEU A 302 10.07 4.05 15.22
N ASP A 303 10.41 2.84 14.82
CA ASP A 303 9.63 2.10 13.82
C ASP A 303 8.22 1.76 14.29
N SER A 304 7.25 1.83 13.37
CA SER A 304 5.86 1.46 13.64
C SER A 304 5.70 0.01 14.14
N SER A 305 6.55 -0.90 13.66
CA SER A 305 6.60 -2.30 14.11
C SER A 305 7.02 -2.41 15.57
N THR A 306 8.00 -1.61 15.99
CA THR A 306 8.50 -1.56 17.38
C THR A 306 7.46 -0.97 18.33
N ALA A 307 6.77 0.11 17.92
CA ALA A 307 5.65 0.65 18.69
C ALA A 307 4.52 -0.38 18.86
N SER A 308 4.17 -1.09 17.78
CA SER A 308 3.15 -2.15 17.80
C SER A 308 3.57 -3.35 18.67
N LEU A 309 4.87 -3.68 18.69
CA LEU A 309 5.41 -4.76 19.52
C LEU A 309 5.29 -4.44 21.01
N TYR A 310 5.51 -3.19 21.42
CA TYR A 310 5.31 -2.75 22.79
C TYR A 310 3.89 -3.07 23.28
N ILE A 311 2.87 -2.62 22.54
CA ILE A 311 1.47 -2.87 22.90
C ILE A 311 1.13 -4.37 22.90
N ARG A 312 1.67 -5.13 21.94
CA ARG A 312 1.46 -6.59 21.90
C ARG A 312 2.03 -7.29 23.13
N ASN A 313 3.16 -6.83 23.62
CA ASN A 313 3.76 -7.39 24.82
C ASN A 313 3.03 -6.93 26.11
N LEU A 314 2.65 -5.65 26.18
CA LEU A 314 1.89 -5.11 27.30
C LEU A 314 0.56 -5.86 27.51
N LYS A 315 -0.15 -6.18 26.41
CA LYS A 315 -1.41 -6.92 26.46
C LYS A 315 -1.32 -8.30 27.12
N LYS A 316 -0.17 -8.94 27.12
CA LYS A 316 -0.02 -10.27 27.72
C LYS A 316 -0.22 -10.26 29.24
N GLY A 317 -0.03 -9.08 29.88
CA GLY A 317 -0.18 -8.91 31.33
C GLY A 317 -1.51 -8.27 31.74
N ILE A 318 -2.44 -8.02 30.82
CA ILE A 318 -3.68 -7.30 31.10
C ILE A 318 -4.88 -8.17 30.72
N ASP A 319 -5.70 -8.49 31.70
CA ASP A 319 -6.96 -9.22 31.47
C ASP A 319 -8.09 -8.25 31.10
N ILE A 320 -8.14 -7.92 29.80
CA ILE A 320 -9.20 -7.18 29.15
C ILE A 320 -9.41 -7.72 27.73
N PRO A 321 -10.65 -7.66 27.16
CA PRO A 321 -10.90 -8.07 25.79
C PRO A 321 -9.99 -7.38 24.78
N HIS A 322 -9.77 -8.01 23.62
CA HIS A 322 -8.88 -7.50 22.59
C HIS A 322 -9.11 -6.01 22.26
N TRP A 323 -8.04 -5.23 22.22
CA TRP A 323 -8.01 -3.81 21.88
C TRP A 323 -6.77 -3.46 21.04
N THR A 324 -6.75 -2.26 20.47
CA THR A 324 -5.64 -1.71 19.68
C THR A 324 -5.33 -0.28 20.11
N THR A 325 -4.17 0.25 19.78
CA THR A 325 -3.84 1.66 20.04
C THR A 325 -4.86 2.63 19.42
N HIS A 326 -5.47 2.25 18.28
CA HIS A 326 -6.51 3.06 17.66
C HIS A 326 -7.82 3.15 18.48
N ASP A 327 -8.01 2.20 19.39
CA ASP A 327 -9.18 2.22 20.28
C ASP A 327 -9.07 3.28 21.38
N PHE A 328 -7.85 3.74 21.74
CA PHE A 328 -7.66 4.93 22.60
C PHE A 328 -8.40 6.14 22.02
N ARG A 329 -8.18 6.39 20.74
CA ARG A 329 -8.78 7.49 20.01
C ARG A 329 -10.30 7.41 19.93
N ARG A 330 -10.87 6.20 19.71
CA ARG A 330 -12.33 6.00 19.77
C ARG A 330 -12.89 6.19 21.16
N SER A 331 -12.17 5.66 22.16
CA SER A 331 -12.58 5.74 23.56
C SER A 331 -12.56 7.19 24.05
N LEU A 332 -11.55 7.97 23.65
CA LEU A 332 -11.48 9.39 23.99
C LEU A 332 -12.76 10.11 23.52
N VAL A 333 -13.10 10.02 22.25
CA VAL A 333 -14.30 10.67 21.71
C VAL A 333 -15.58 10.16 22.34
N THR A 334 -15.75 8.83 22.42
CA THR A 334 -17.01 8.26 22.92
C THR A 334 -17.22 8.55 24.39
N ASN A 335 -16.18 8.44 25.20
CA ASN A 335 -16.25 8.70 26.64
C ASN A 335 -16.48 10.19 26.92
N LEU A 336 -15.76 11.09 26.24
CA LEU A 336 -15.95 12.54 26.36
C LEU A 336 -17.34 13.00 25.89
N SER A 337 -17.85 12.42 24.78
CA SER A 337 -19.25 12.68 24.37
C SER A 337 -20.25 12.23 25.43
N GLY A 338 -19.99 11.13 26.13
CA GLY A 338 -20.79 10.69 27.27
C GLY A 338 -20.74 11.64 28.48
N GLU A 339 -19.65 12.40 28.63
CA GLU A 339 -19.48 13.45 29.65
C GLU A 339 -20.01 14.83 29.18
N GLY A 340 -20.61 14.94 27.99
CA GLY A 340 -21.23 16.18 27.48
C GLY A 340 -20.32 17.06 26.63
N VAL A 341 -19.09 16.63 26.29
CA VAL A 341 -18.21 17.40 25.40
C VAL A 341 -18.79 17.45 23.99
N ALA A 342 -18.85 18.66 23.45
CA ALA A 342 -19.48 18.92 22.15
C ALA A 342 -18.76 18.21 21.00
N PRO A 343 -19.49 17.66 20.00
CA PRO A 343 -18.89 16.88 18.90
C PRO A 343 -17.82 17.64 18.10
N HIS A 344 -18.00 18.94 17.85
CA HIS A 344 -17.04 19.73 17.09
C HIS A 344 -15.69 19.87 17.82
N VAL A 345 -15.67 19.88 19.15
CA VAL A 345 -14.44 19.86 19.96
C VAL A 345 -13.73 18.52 19.78
N THR A 346 -14.44 17.41 19.96
CA THR A 346 -13.85 16.07 19.81
C THR A 346 -13.37 15.79 18.37
N GLU A 347 -14.05 16.29 17.35
CA GLU A 347 -13.58 16.19 15.95
C GLU A 347 -12.27 16.96 15.75
N LYS A 348 -12.12 18.16 16.33
CA LYS A 348 -10.86 18.92 16.28
C LYS A 348 -9.73 18.22 17.05
N MET A 349 -10.00 17.69 18.25
CA MET A 349 -9.02 16.87 19.01
C MET A 349 -8.48 15.73 18.16
N LEU A 350 -9.33 15.13 17.33
CA LEU A 350 -8.93 14.08 16.40
C LEU A 350 -8.24 14.60 15.12
N GLY A 351 -8.25 15.91 14.85
CA GLY A 351 -7.75 16.47 13.59
C GLY A 351 -8.60 16.02 12.39
N HIS A 352 -9.91 15.89 12.60
CA HIS A 352 -10.85 15.75 11.50
C HIS A 352 -11.25 17.14 11.01
N GLU A 353 -11.46 17.26 9.72
CA GLU A 353 -12.10 18.44 9.16
C GLU A 353 -13.60 18.38 9.45
N LEU A 354 -14.16 19.53 9.79
CA LEU A 354 -15.60 19.68 9.90
C LEU A 354 -16.24 19.47 8.52
N THR A 355 -17.46 18.96 8.48
CA THR A 355 -18.11 18.61 7.20
C THR A 355 -18.35 19.82 6.30
N GLU A 356 -18.05 19.66 5.01
CA GLU A 356 -18.31 20.52 3.85
C GLU A 356 -18.47 22.03 4.09
N VAL A 357 -19.67 22.51 4.43
CA VAL A 357 -19.96 23.95 4.59
C VAL A 357 -19.28 24.51 5.85
N MET A 358 -19.28 23.77 6.95
CA MET A 358 -18.63 24.26 8.19
C MET A 358 -17.12 24.35 8.05
N ALA A 359 -16.48 23.47 7.28
CA ALA A 359 -15.04 23.49 7.03
C ALA A 359 -14.57 24.75 6.31
N VAL A 360 -15.41 25.31 5.44
CA VAL A 360 -15.09 26.52 4.66
C VAL A 360 -15.13 27.77 5.55
N TYR A 361 -16.14 27.91 6.40
CA TYR A 361 -16.38 29.14 7.15
C TYR A 361 -15.83 29.12 8.57
N ASN A 362 -15.73 27.97 9.22
CA ASN A 362 -15.28 27.87 10.60
C ASN A 362 -13.86 27.33 10.70
N LYS A 363 -12.90 28.21 10.94
CA LYS A 363 -11.46 27.89 11.12
C LYS A 363 -11.02 27.86 12.57
N HIS A 364 -11.95 28.02 13.51
CA HIS A 364 -11.66 27.99 14.94
C HIS A 364 -11.23 26.58 15.39
N ASP A 365 -10.25 26.50 16.27
CA ASP A 365 -9.72 25.23 16.76
C ASP A 365 -10.29 24.80 18.11
N TRP A 366 -11.00 25.69 18.82
CA TRP A 366 -11.53 25.43 20.17
C TRP A 366 -10.47 24.89 21.13
N LEU A 367 -9.30 25.55 21.19
CA LEU A 367 -8.16 25.06 21.98
C LEU A 367 -8.45 25.06 23.49
N ASP A 368 -9.22 26.03 23.99
CA ASP A 368 -9.57 26.09 25.40
C ASP A 368 -10.54 24.94 25.76
N GLU A 369 -11.56 24.72 24.95
CA GLU A 369 -12.50 23.62 25.14
C GLU A 369 -11.84 22.26 24.94
N GLN A 370 -10.87 22.15 24.02
CA GLN A 370 -10.05 20.94 23.90
C GLN A 370 -9.23 20.70 25.17
N LYS A 371 -8.66 21.77 25.76
CA LYS A 371 -7.86 21.68 27.01
C LYS A 371 -8.71 21.16 28.15
N GLU A 372 -9.86 21.76 28.37
CA GLU A 372 -10.82 21.29 29.40
C GLU A 372 -11.22 19.83 29.19
N ALA A 373 -11.49 19.45 27.95
CA ALA A 373 -11.84 18.07 27.60
C ALA A 373 -10.70 17.08 27.89
N TYR A 374 -9.45 17.43 27.58
CA TYR A 374 -8.30 16.59 27.88
C TYR A 374 -8.04 16.46 29.39
N GLU A 375 -8.18 17.55 30.14
CA GLU A 375 -8.05 17.54 31.60
C GLU A 375 -9.12 16.65 32.23
N LEU A 376 -10.38 16.79 31.82
CA LEU A 376 -11.47 15.91 32.23
C LEU A 376 -11.18 14.44 31.93
N TYR A 377 -10.69 14.14 30.72
CA TYR A 377 -10.35 12.77 30.31
C TYR A 377 -9.24 12.17 31.19
N TYR A 378 -8.20 12.93 31.44
CA TYR A 378 -7.12 12.53 32.34
C TYR A 378 -7.63 12.27 33.76
N GLU A 379 -8.40 13.20 34.34
CA GLU A 379 -8.91 13.07 35.71
C GLU A 379 -9.82 11.84 35.87
N LYS A 380 -10.65 11.54 34.88
CA LYS A 380 -11.48 10.33 34.87
C LYS A 380 -10.65 9.05 34.88
N ILE A 381 -9.59 8.99 34.06
CA ILE A 381 -8.68 7.83 34.05
C ILE A 381 -8.00 7.71 35.40
N MET A 382 -7.42 8.79 35.94
CA MET A 382 -6.69 8.78 37.22
C MET A 382 -7.59 8.48 38.40
N TRP A 383 -8.85 8.90 38.36
CA TRP A 383 -9.81 8.53 39.38
C TRP A 383 -10.01 7.00 39.45
N HIS A 384 -10.13 6.35 38.28
CA HIS A 384 -10.22 4.90 38.20
C HIS A 384 -8.89 4.20 38.58
N VAL A 385 -7.73 4.79 38.25
CA VAL A 385 -6.42 4.27 38.69
C VAL A 385 -6.34 4.28 40.22
N ARG A 386 -6.67 5.41 40.86
CA ARG A 386 -6.67 5.52 42.34
C ARG A 386 -7.61 4.52 43.03
N LYS A 387 -8.72 4.16 42.37
CA LYS A 387 -9.65 3.14 42.93
C LYS A 387 -9.16 1.70 42.82
N MET A 388 -8.14 1.44 42.05
CA MET A 388 -7.57 0.10 41.92
C MET A 388 -6.44 -0.19 42.94
N GLY A 389 -6.10 0.76 43.81
CA GLY A 389 -5.11 0.66 44.87
C GLY A 389 -3.72 0.88 44.35
#